data_01246c8059a8e7dd874dd9d89b930b25
#
_entry.id   01246c8059a8e7dd874dd9d89b930b25
#
_cell.length_a   1.000
_cell.length_b   1.000
_cell.length_c   1.000
_cell.angle_alpha   90.00
_cell.angle_beta   90.00
_cell.angle_gamma   90.00
#
_symmetry.space_group_name_H-M   'P 1'
#
loop_
_entity.id
_entity.type
_entity.pdbx_description
1 polymer ?
#
loop_
_entity_poly.entity_id
_entity_poly.type
_entity_poly.pdbx_seq_one_letter_code
_entity_poly.pdbx_strand_id
1 'polypeptide(L)'
;MIPKKIHYCWFGRGEKPKLAKKCIASWKKYCPDYEIIEWNEDNFDINTNEYTKWCYENKKYAFLSDYVRLLVVYRHGGIYFDTDVELIRNPDFLLENQAFFGFECSEYVNTGVGFGAESENTAVNQMIDEYLPFLDGKNGVIGCPKLNTEALVKLGLIRDGSYQEFPWGTVYPKEYFN
;
A
#
# COMPACT_ATOMS: atom_id res chain seq x y z
N MET A 1 0.45 -8.78 15.75
CA MET A 1 -0.73 -7.93 15.43
C MET A 1 -0.28 -6.69 14.68
N ILE A 2 -0.99 -6.32 13.64
CA ILE A 2 -0.71 -5.11 12.86
C ILE A 2 -0.94 -3.88 13.76
N PRO A 3 0.03 -2.95 13.88
CA PRO A 3 -0.13 -1.78 14.73
C PRO A 3 -1.21 -0.81 14.22
N LYS A 4 -1.84 -0.09 15.14
CA LYS A 4 -2.89 0.90 14.84
C LYS A 4 -2.31 2.18 14.24
N LYS A 5 -1.81 2.06 13.01
CA LYS A 5 -1.28 3.15 12.20
C LYS A 5 -1.93 3.14 10.84
N ILE A 6 -2.29 4.30 10.32
CA ILE A 6 -2.74 4.47 8.94
C ILE A 6 -1.73 5.37 8.25
N HIS A 7 -1.14 4.83 7.18
CA HIS A 7 -0.20 5.55 6.32
C HIS A 7 -0.89 5.97 5.03
N TYR A 8 -0.54 7.13 4.52
CA TYR A 8 -0.88 7.55 3.16
C TYR A 8 0.22 8.44 2.59
N CYS A 9 0.27 8.54 1.28
CA CYS A 9 1.24 9.37 0.57
C CYS A 9 0.55 10.59 -0.04
N TRP A 10 1.21 11.75 0.06
CA TRP A 10 0.80 12.96 -0.64
C TRP A 10 2.03 13.74 -1.08
N PHE A 11 2.48 13.51 -2.32
CA PHE A 11 3.65 14.17 -2.91
C PHE A 11 3.25 15.30 -3.84
N GLY A 12 4.18 16.24 -4.08
CA GLY A 12 4.03 17.33 -5.04
C GLY A 12 3.53 18.64 -4.47
N ARG A 13 3.30 18.73 -3.14
CA ARG A 13 2.90 19.96 -2.45
C ARG A 13 1.55 20.55 -2.89
N GLY A 14 0.77 19.83 -3.68
CA GLY A 14 -0.55 20.28 -4.12
C GLY A 14 -1.60 20.27 -3.00
N GLU A 15 -2.67 21.03 -3.19
CA GLU A 15 -3.83 20.98 -2.30
C GLU A 15 -4.59 19.68 -2.49
N LYS A 16 -5.03 19.07 -1.38
CA LYS A 16 -5.84 17.86 -1.42
C LYS A 16 -7.27 18.18 -1.92
N PRO A 17 -7.78 17.45 -2.92
CA PRO A 17 -9.14 17.61 -3.40
C PRO A 17 -10.16 17.19 -2.34
N LYS A 18 -11.43 17.58 -2.55
CA LYS A 18 -12.53 17.25 -1.63
C LYS A 18 -12.64 15.75 -1.34
N LEU A 19 -12.44 14.91 -2.34
CA LEU A 19 -12.48 13.45 -2.18
C LEU A 19 -11.43 12.97 -1.18
N ALA A 20 -10.17 13.43 -1.32
CA ALA A 20 -9.09 13.05 -0.41
C ALA A 20 -9.42 13.50 1.03
N LYS A 21 -9.90 14.72 1.21
CA LYS A 21 -10.30 15.24 2.53
C LYS A 21 -11.43 14.41 3.14
N LYS A 22 -12.42 14.01 2.35
CA LYS A 22 -13.53 13.15 2.78
C LYS A 22 -13.04 11.78 3.22
N CYS A 23 -12.17 11.14 2.45
CA CYS A 23 -11.62 9.83 2.76
C CYS A 23 -10.80 9.88 4.06
N ILE A 24 -9.89 10.83 4.20
CA ILE A 24 -9.09 11.02 5.43
C ILE A 24 -9.98 11.29 6.64
N ALA A 25 -11.04 12.08 6.48
CA ALA A 25 -12.01 12.31 7.55
C ALA A 25 -12.72 11.01 7.99
N SER A 26 -13.01 10.11 7.05
CA SER A 26 -13.59 8.80 7.37
C SER A 26 -12.63 7.94 8.21
N TRP A 27 -11.32 8.00 7.94
CA TRP A 27 -10.33 7.27 8.74
C TRP A 27 -10.30 7.78 10.19
N LYS A 28 -10.33 9.10 10.39
CA LYS A 28 -10.39 9.72 11.73
C LYS A 28 -11.66 9.34 12.46
N LYS A 29 -12.80 9.27 11.76
CA LYS A 29 -14.10 8.91 12.33
C LYS A 29 -14.13 7.46 12.83
N TYR A 30 -13.69 6.52 12.01
CA TYR A 30 -13.78 5.08 12.31
C TYR A 30 -12.57 4.53 13.07
N CYS A 31 -11.44 5.25 13.06
CA CYS A 31 -10.19 4.86 13.69
C CYS A 31 -9.66 5.99 14.60
N PRO A 32 -10.43 6.46 15.61
CA PRO A 32 -10.01 7.60 16.43
C PRO A 32 -8.77 7.31 17.28
N ASP A 33 -8.44 6.03 17.51
CA ASP A 33 -7.29 5.57 18.28
C ASP A 33 -6.08 5.18 17.41
N TYR A 34 -6.16 5.40 16.08
CA TYR A 34 -5.05 5.16 15.18
C TYR A 34 -4.20 6.42 15.00
N GLU A 35 -2.90 6.24 14.89
CA GLU A 35 -1.99 7.28 14.39
C GLU A 35 -2.12 7.35 12.86
N ILE A 36 -2.44 8.54 12.33
CA ILE A 36 -2.54 8.76 10.88
C ILE A 36 -1.31 9.54 10.43
N ILE A 37 -0.54 8.99 9.50
CA ILE A 37 0.76 9.51 9.07
C ILE A 37 0.71 9.83 7.58
N GLU A 38 0.91 11.11 7.24
CA GLU A 38 1.14 11.55 5.86
C GLU A 38 2.61 11.40 5.51
N TRP A 39 2.89 10.72 4.40
CA TRP A 39 4.22 10.64 3.83
C TRP A 39 4.34 11.61 2.65
N ASN A 40 5.29 12.50 2.73
CA ASN A 40 5.53 13.54 1.74
C ASN A 40 7.02 13.92 1.70
N GLU A 41 7.35 15.02 1.04
CA GLU A 41 8.72 15.49 0.87
C GLU A 41 9.42 15.85 2.19
N ASP A 42 8.67 16.06 3.28
CA ASP A 42 9.23 16.45 4.58
C ASP A 42 9.75 15.25 5.39
N ASN A 43 9.22 14.05 5.14
CA ASN A 43 9.54 12.86 5.94
C ASN A 43 9.93 11.62 5.12
N PHE A 44 9.92 11.72 3.80
CA PHE A 44 10.43 10.67 2.91
C PHE A 44 11.50 11.26 1.99
N ASP A 45 12.67 10.59 1.93
CA ASP A 45 13.76 10.99 1.04
C ASP A 45 13.48 10.53 -0.39
N ILE A 46 13.09 11.47 -1.25
CA ILE A 46 12.82 11.19 -2.67
C ILE A 46 14.07 10.76 -3.45
N ASN A 47 15.26 10.98 -2.91
CA ASN A 47 16.53 10.53 -3.48
C ASN A 47 16.96 9.14 -2.97
N THR A 48 16.03 8.36 -2.40
CA THR A 48 16.30 6.99 -1.90
C THR A 48 16.94 6.11 -2.98
N ASN A 49 16.48 6.23 -4.23
CA ASN A 49 17.07 5.58 -5.40
C ASN A 49 16.71 6.36 -6.68
N GLU A 50 17.25 5.96 -7.81
CA GLU A 50 17.01 6.63 -9.09
C GLU A 50 15.55 6.51 -9.55
N TYR A 51 14.84 5.43 -9.17
CA TYR A 51 13.42 5.27 -9.47
C TYR A 51 12.56 6.33 -8.76
N THR A 52 12.72 6.48 -7.44
CA THR A 52 11.97 7.45 -6.65
C THR A 52 12.26 8.87 -7.09
N LYS A 53 13.53 9.17 -7.37
CA LYS A 53 13.98 10.46 -7.89
C LYS A 53 13.33 10.76 -9.25
N TRP A 54 13.38 9.82 -10.17
CA TRP A 54 12.81 9.98 -11.51
C TRP A 54 11.29 10.20 -11.44
N CYS A 55 10.58 9.38 -10.64
CA CYS A 55 9.13 9.53 -10.44
C CYS A 55 8.78 10.93 -9.93
N TYR A 56 9.53 11.41 -8.96
CA TYR A 56 9.27 12.74 -8.38
C TYR A 56 9.54 13.86 -9.39
N GLU A 57 10.70 13.85 -10.06
CA GLU A 57 11.10 14.85 -11.04
C GLU A 57 10.14 14.93 -12.24
N ASN A 58 9.56 13.79 -12.62
CA ASN A 58 8.60 13.70 -13.72
C ASN A 58 7.13 13.76 -13.27
N LYS A 59 6.88 14.12 -12.01
CA LYS A 59 5.53 14.25 -11.43
C LYS A 59 4.70 12.97 -11.53
N LYS A 60 5.36 11.81 -11.48
CA LYS A 60 4.74 10.48 -11.46
C LYS A 60 4.44 10.06 -10.02
N TYR A 61 3.63 10.86 -9.32
CA TYR A 61 3.39 10.69 -7.89
C TYR A 61 2.61 9.42 -7.54
N ALA A 62 1.71 8.96 -8.42
CA ALA A 62 1.00 7.70 -8.22
C ALA A 62 1.98 6.51 -8.21
N PHE A 63 2.92 6.47 -9.16
CA PHE A 63 3.95 5.41 -9.21
C PHE A 63 4.94 5.52 -8.06
N LEU A 64 5.28 6.73 -7.64
CA LEU A 64 6.09 6.96 -6.45
C LEU A 64 5.41 6.38 -5.20
N SER A 65 4.13 6.69 -5.02
CA SER A 65 3.33 6.19 -3.89
C SER A 65 3.21 4.67 -3.90
N ASP A 66 3.10 4.04 -5.06
CA ASP A 66 3.03 2.59 -5.22
C ASP A 66 4.24 1.88 -4.60
N TYR A 67 5.40 2.50 -4.66
CA TYR A 67 6.64 1.98 -4.08
C TYR A 67 6.83 2.41 -2.63
N VAL A 68 6.65 3.69 -2.33
CA VAL A 68 6.84 4.25 -0.98
C VAL A 68 5.93 3.57 0.05
N ARG A 69 4.67 3.26 -0.31
CA ARG A 69 3.75 2.57 0.59
C ARG A 69 4.31 1.26 1.13
N LEU A 70 5.01 0.52 0.29
CA LEU A 70 5.63 -0.76 0.67
C LEU A 70 6.77 -0.54 1.65
N LEU A 71 7.62 0.45 1.40
CA LEU A 71 8.76 0.76 2.28
C LEU A 71 8.30 1.19 3.67
N VAL A 72 7.28 2.06 3.77
CA VAL A 72 6.83 2.58 5.05
C VAL A 72 6.09 1.53 5.87
N VAL A 73 5.25 0.70 5.25
CA VAL A 73 4.58 -0.41 5.95
C VAL A 73 5.60 -1.48 6.36
N TYR A 74 6.56 -1.80 5.51
CA TYR A 74 7.64 -2.74 5.87
C TYR A 74 8.41 -2.28 7.11
N ARG A 75 8.75 -0.98 7.15
CA ARG A 75 9.54 -0.41 8.23
C ARG A 75 8.76 -0.24 9.54
N HIS A 76 7.52 0.25 9.44
CA HIS A 76 6.75 0.68 10.61
C HIS A 76 5.60 -0.25 10.99
N GLY A 77 5.17 -1.10 10.09
CA GLY A 77 3.90 -1.80 10.23
C GLY A 77 2.72 -0.83 10.14
N GLY A 78 1.52 -1.37 10.06
CA GLY A 78 0.29 -0.60 9.98
C GLY A 78 -0.49 -0.86 8.70
N ILE A 79 -1.47 -0.02 8.45
CA ILE A 79 -2.37 -0.07 7.28
C ILE A 79 -2.01 1.09 6.36
N TYR A 80 -2.05 0.84 5.05
CA TYR A 80 -1.93 1.87 4.02
C TYR A 80 -3.24 2.01 3.27
N PHE A 81 -3.67 3.26 3.05
CA PHE A 81 -4.75 3.60 2.15
C PHE A 81 -4.31 4.66 1.15
N ASP A 82 -4.75 4.53 -0.11
CA ASP A 82 -4.74 5.65 -1.05
C ASP A 82 -5.79 6.69 -0.62
N THR A 83 -5.60 7.94 -1.04
CA THR A 83 -6.45 9.06 -0.60
C THR A 83 -7.86 9.06 -1.21
N ASP A 84 -8.16 8.08 -2.05
CA ASP A 84 -9.50 7.82 -2.60
C ASP A 84 -10.21 6.62 -1.95
N VAL A 85 -9.64 6.08 -0.87
CA VAL A 85 -10.24 5.00 -0.09
C VAL A 85 -11.03 5.57 1.09
N GLU A 86 -12.34 5.37 1.09
CA GLU A 86 -13.23 5.75 2.19
C GLU A 86 -13.50 4.56 3.11
N LEU A 87 -13.34 4.76 4.42
CA LEU A 87 -13.79 3.77 5.40
C LEU A 87 -15.28 3.95 5.67
N ILE A 88 -16.00 2.83 5.70
CA ILE A 88 -17.42 2.78 6.07
C ILE A 88 -17.66 2.10 7.43
N ARG A 89 -16.62 1.50 8.00
CA ARG A 89 -16.60 0.88 9.32
C ARG A 89 -15.17 0.74 9.84
N ASN A 90 -15.06 0.42 11.12
CA ASN A 90 -13.75 0.19 11.77
C ASN A 90 -13.07 -1.08 11.20
N PRO A 91 -11.79 -1.01 10.81
CA PRO A 91 -11.05 -2.13 10.24
C PRO A 91 -10.33 -3.01 11.26
N ASP A 92 -10.59 -2.90 12.55
CA ASP A 92 -9.85 -3.61 13.60
C ASP A 92 -9.81 -5.13 13.40
N PHE A 93 -10.83 -5.71 12.75
CA PHE A 93 -10.88 -7.15 12.45
C PHE A 93 -9.72 -7.61 11.53
N LEU A 94 -9.09 -6.69 10.79
CA LEU A 94 -7.96 -6.99 9.93
C LEU A 94 -6.62 -7.03 10.68
N LEU A 95 -6.55 -6.43 11.87
CA LEU A 95 -5.29 -6.25 12.61
C LEU A 95 -4.71 -7.56 13.16
N GLU A 96 -5.51 -8.61 13.29
CA GLU A 96 -5.05 -9.91 13.80
C GLU A 96 -4.26 -10.70 12.76
N ASN A 97 -4.35 -10.33 11.49
CA ASN A 97 -3.53 -10.90 10.44
C ASN A 97 -2.06 -10.49 10.62
N GLN A 98 -1.13 -11.30 10.12
CA GLN A 98 0.27 -10.88 9.97
C GLN A 98 0.40 -9.85 8.86
N ALA A 99 -0.35 -10.05 7.78
CA ALA A 99 -0.59 -9.08 6.72
C ALA A 99 -1.96 -9.35 6.10
N PHE A 100 -2.56 -8.32 5.51
CA PHE A 100 -3.74 -8.49 4.67
C PHE A 100 -3.59 -7.72 3.36
N PHE A 101 -4.14 -8.31 2.31
CA PHE A 101 -4.19 -7.74 0.96
C PHE A 101 -5.57 -7.99 0.37
N GLY A 102 -5.93 -7.24 -0.65
CA GLY A 102 -7.21 -7.39 -1.34
C GLY A 102 -7.05 -7.61 -2.83
N PHE A 103 -7.86 -8.48 -3.39
CA PHE A 103 -8.04 -8.54 -4.83
C PHE A 103 -8.79 -7.29 -5.33
N GLU A 104 -8.29 -6.67 -6.37
CA GLU A 104 -9.01 -5.63 -7.12
C GLU A 104 -10.00 -6.26 -8.11
N CYS A 105 -9.59 -7.38 -8.68
CA CYS A 105 -10.39 -8.23 -9.58
C CYS A 105 -9.97 -9.69 -9.37
N SER A 106 -10.51 -10.62 -10.15
CA SER A 106 -10.17 -12.04 -9.99
C SER A 106 -8.69 -12.38 -10.20
N GLU A 107 -7.94 -11.55 -10.90
CA GLU A 107 -6.57 -11.86 -11.30
C GLU A 107 -5.49 -11.01 -10.62
N TYR A 108 -5.86 -9.85 -10.07
CA TYR A 108 -4.89 -8.90 -9.54
C TYR A 108 -5.19 -8.46 -8.10
N VAL A 109 -4.16 -8.52 -7.28
CA VAL A 109 -4.10 -7.84 -5.97
C VAL A 109 -3.65 -6.41 -6.20
N ASN A 110 -4.20 -5.47 -5.45
CA ASN A 110 -3.81 -4.06 -5.53
C ASN A 110 -3.63 -3.48 -4.11
N THR A 111 -2.43 -3.05 -3.79
CA THR A 111 -2.15 -2.38 -2.50
C THR A 111 -2.80 -1.01 -2.39
N GLY A 112 -3.25 -0.40 -3.49
CA GLY A 112 -3.96 0.88 -3.50
C GLY A 112 -5.36 0.81 -2.90
N VAL A 113 -6.03 -0.35 -2.95
CA VAL A 113 -7.36 -0.53 -2.32
C VAL A 113 -7.29 -0.63 -0.80
N GLY A 114 -6.09 -0.78 -0.26
CA GLY A 114 -5.80 -0.95 1.15
C GLY A 114 -5.05 -2.25 1.40
N PHE A 115 -4.05 -2.17 2.24
CA PHE A 115 -3.32 -3.33 2.75
C PHE A 115 -2.71 -2.98 4.10
N GLY A 116 -2.31 -3.98 4.82
CA GLY A 116 -1.61 -3.77 6.09
C GLY A 116 -0.72 -4.95 6.43
N ALA A 117 0.26 -4.71 7.27
CA ALA A 117 1.19 -5.75 7.71
C ALA A 117 1.85 -5.38 9.03
N GLU A 118 2.33 -6.40 9.73
CA GLU A 118 3.35 -6.22 10.75
C GLU A 118 4.65 -5.74 10.08
N SER A 119 5.49 -5.03 10.84
CA SER A 119 6.80 -4.62 10.32
C SER A 119 7.63 -5.83 9.88
N GLU A 120 8.45 -5.64 8.86
CA GLU A 120 9.33 -6.67 8.28
C GLU A 120 8.61 -7.91 7.73
N ASN A 121 7.35 -7.75 7.32
CA ASN A 121 6.56 -8.84 6.76
C ASN A 121 7.15 -9.39 5.46
N THR A 122 7.20 -10.71 5.35
CA THR A 122 7.79 -11.44 4.20
C THR A 122 7.13 -11.07 2.87
N ALA A 123 5.79 -10.96 2.84
CA ALA A 123 5.06 -10.65 1.61
C ALA A 123 5.33 -9.21 1.15
N VAL A 124 5.37 -8.26 2.09
CA VAL A 124 5.71 -6.86 1.77
C VAL A 124 7.15 -6.77 1.26
N ASN A 125 8.08 -7.50 1.87
CA ASN A 125 9.47 -7.56 1.39
C ASN A 125 9.55 -8.11 -0.03
N GLN A 126 8.80 -9.16 -0.35
CA GLN A 126 8.78 -9.72 -1.71
C GLN A 126 8.23 -8.70 -2.71
N MET A 127 7.22 -7.92 -2.33
CA MET A 127 6.70 -6.84 -3.18
C MET A 127 7.76 -5.76 -3.43
N ILE A 128 8.54 -5.40 -2.42
CA ILE A 128 9.66 -4.45 -2.57
C ILE A 128 10.71 -5.02 -3.54
N ASP A 129 11.05 -6.30 -3.41
CA ASP A 129 12.04 -6.96 -4.26
C ASP A 129 11.63 -6.98 -5.74
N GLU A 130 10.33 -7.02 -6.04
CA GLU A 130 9.85 -6.94 -7.43
C GLU A 130 10.20 -5.60 -8.10
N TYR A 131 10.51 -4.56 -7.34
CA TYR A 131 10.96 -3.27 -7.87
C TYR A 131 12.46 -3.23 -8.22
N LEU A 132 13.26 -4.23 -7.82
CA LEU A 132 14.72 -4.22 -8.05
C LEU A 132 15.12 -3.89 -9.49
N PRO A 133 14.46 -4.44 -10.57
CA PRO A 133 14.80 -4.11 -11.94
C PRO A 133 14.54 -2.64 -12.33
N PHE A 134 13.78 -1.90 -11.52
CA PHE A 134 13.36 -0.53 -11.79
C PHE A 134 14.17 0.51 -11.02
N LEU A 135 14.93 0.10 -10.00
CA LEU A 135 15.54 1.02 -9.03
C LEU A 135 16.68 1.87 -9.62
N ASP A 136 17.25 1.48 -10.76
CA ASP A 136 18.24 2.28 -11.48
C ASP A 136 17.63 3.40 -12.34
N GLY A 137 16.30 3.47 -12.39
CA GLY A 137 15.56 4.49 -13.14
C GLY A 137 15.54 4.29 -14.66
N LYS A 138 16.06 3.17 -15.20
CA LYS A 138 16.23 2.93 -16.64
C LYS A 138 15.08 2.16 -17.28
N ASN A 139 14.24 1.50 -16.49
CA ASN A 139 13.16 0.63 -16.99
C ASN A 139 11.78 1.25 -16.93
N GLY A 140 11.69 2.58 -16.76
CA GLY A 140 10.42 3.30 -16.69
C GLY A 140 9.63 3.00 -15.43
N VAL A 141 8.30 3.11 -15.52
CA VAL A 141 7.35 2.87 -14.43
C VAL A 141 6.45 1.69 -14.74
N ILE A 142 5.92 1.08 -13.68
CA ILE A 142 5.01 -0.05 -13.79
C ILE A 142 3.93 0.08 -12.70
N GLY A 143 2.69 -0.27 -13.04
CA GLY A 143 1.57 -0.25 -12.09
C GLY A 143 1.73 -1.31 -11.01
N CYS A 144 1.40 -0.95 -9.77
CA CYS A 144 1.59 -1.82 -8.61
C CYS A 144 0.81 -3.15 -8.67
N PRO A 145 -0.41 -3.25 -9.27
CA PRO A 145 -1.14 -4.52 -9.26
C PRO A 145 -0.35 -5.67 -9.88
N LYS A 146 0.38 -5.42 -10.98
CA LYS A 146 1.20 -6.44 -11.61
C LYS A 146 2.30 -6.94 -10.69
N LEU A 147 3.11 -6.02 -10.13
CA LEU A 147 4.21 -6.37 -9.24
C LEU A 147 3.73 -6.96 -7.92
N ASN A 148 2.67 -6.42 -7.33
CA ASN A 148 2.09 -6.95 -6.10
C ASN A 148 1.63 -8.39 -6.29
N THR A 149 0.94 -8.68 -7.39
CA THR A 149 0.42 -10.01 -7.69
C THR A 149 1.55 -11.00 -7.97
N GLU A 150 2.54 -10.61 -8.79
CA GLU A 150 3.71 -11.45 -9.07
C GLU A 150 4.46 -11.84 -7.78
N ALA A 151 4.62 -10.89 -6.85
CA ALA A 151 5.24 -11.15 -5.56
C ALA A 151 4.48 -12.22 -4.77
N LEU A 152 3.16 -12.08 -4.66
CA LEU A 152 2.34 -13.02 -3.91
C LEU A 152 2.21 -14.39 -4.59
N VAL A 153 2.22 -14.44 -5.92
CA VAL A 153 2.25 -15.72 -6.67
C VAL A 153 3.53 -16.50 -6.36
N LYS A 154 4.67 -15.82 -6.25
CA LYS A 154 5.93 -16.45 -5.82
C LYS A 154 5.84 -17.04 -4.40
N LEU A 155 4.94 -16.52 -3.57
CA LEU A 155 4.69 -16.96 -2.21
C LEU A 155 3.46 -17.88 -2.06
N GLY A 156 2.89 -18.35 -3.18
CA GLY A 156 1.84 -19.36 -3.20
C GLY A 156 0.44 -18.87 -3.58
N LEU A 157 0.24 -17.59 -3.86
CA LEU A 157 -1.08 -17.07 -4.25
C LEU A 157 -1.59 -17.74 -5.54
N ILE A 158 -2.85 -18.12 -5.55
CA ILE A 158 -3.60 -18.55 -6.73
C ILE A 158 -4.42 -17.34 -7.22
N ARG A 159 -4.28 -16.98 -8.50
CA ARG A 159 -4.92 -15.81 -9.11
C ARG A 159 -6.37 -16.12 -9.51
N ASP A 160 -7.24 -16.32 -8.52
CA ASP A 160 -8.64 -16.69 -8.76
C ASP A 160 -9.66 -15.80 -8.02
N GLY A 161 -9.17 -14.77 -7.31
CA GLY A 161 -10.01 -13.83 -6.57
C GLY A 161 -10.59 -14.37 -5.27
N SER A 162 -10.25 -15.60 -4.87
CA SER A 162 -10.79 -16.23 -3.66
C SER A 162 -10.05 -15.80 -2.39
N TYR A 163 -10.71 -15.99 -1.24
CA TYR A 163 -10.07 -15.85 0.06
C TYR A 163 -8.98 -16.93 0.23
N GLN A 164 -7.77 -16.50 0.60
CA GLN A 164 -6.63 -17.40 0.77
C GLN A 164 -5.81 -16.98 1.99
N GLU A 165 -5.40 -17.98 2.78
CA GLU A 165 -4.54 -17.79 3.95
C GLU A 165 -3.17 -18.41 3.73
N PHE A 166 -2.13 -17.71 4.20
CA PHE A 166 -0.75 -18.13 4.13
C PHE A 166 -0.03 -17.82 5.44
N PRO A 167 1.15 -18.42 5.72
CA PRO A 167 1.92 -18.08 6.91
C PRO A 167 2.30 -16.60 7.01
N TRP A 168 2.40 -15.89 5.88
CA TRP A 168 2.76 -14.47 5.83
C TRP A 168 1.56 -13.52 5.87
N GLY A 169 0.34 -14.01 5.72
CA GLY A 169 -0.85 -13.16 5.72
C GLY A 169 -2.04 -13.74 4.98
N THR A 170 -3.07 -12.91 4.82
CA THR A 170 -4.35 -13.28 4.21
C THR A 170 -4.66 -12.39 3.02
N VAL A 171 -5.18 -12.99 1.95
CA VAL A 171 -5.67 -12.26 0.77
C VAL A 171 -7.18 -12.39 0.70
N TYR A 172 -7.86 -11.25 0.69
CA TYR A 172 -9.31 -11.17 0.71
C TYR A 172 -9.90 -10.97 -0.69
N PRO A 173 -11.12 -11.49 -0.94
CA PRO A 173 -11.86 -11.18 -2.17
C PRO A 173 -12.12 -9.67 -2.31
N LYS A 174 -12.37 -9.23 -3.55
CA LYS A 174 -12.58 -7.80 -3.86
C LYS A 174 -13.73 -7.16 -3.07
N GLU A 175 -14.74 -7.93 -2.70
CA GLU A 175 -15.92 -7.44 -1.99
C GLU A 175 -15.61 -6.87 -0.59
N TYR A 176 -14.43 -7.16 -0.07
CA TYR A 176 -13.98 -6.61 1.24
C TYR A 176 -13.51 -5.17 1.13
N PHE A 177 -13.04 -4.74 -0.05
CA PHE A 177 -12.38 -3.44 -0.24
C PHE A 177 -13.00 -2.59 -1.35
N ASN A 178 -13.97 -3.10 -2.12
CA ASN A 178 -14.65 -2.40 -3.21
C ASN A 178 -16.17 -2.35 -2.98
#